data_6acd4bb3b3a7fa6a62efe0d0df568a87
#
_entry.id   6acd4bb3b3a7fa6a62efe0d0df568a87
#
_cell.length_a   1.000
_cell.length_b   1.000
_cell.length_c   1.000
_cell.angle_alpha   90.00
_cell.angle_beta   90.00
_cell.angle_gamma   90.00
#
_symmetry.space_group_name_H-M   'P 1'
#
loop_
_entity.id
_entity.type
_entity.pdbx_description
1 polymer ?
#
loop_
_entity_poly.entity_id
_entity_poly.type
_entity_poly.pdbx_seq_one_letter_code
_entity_poly.pdbx_strand_id
1 'polypeptide(L)'
;MRDVFTMGARPIANLNSIHFGSSQHKKTKNLLRGVVHGIGGYGNCMGVPTIGGQTSFDKSYNGNILVNAMTLGLVKKNKIFYSKAAGLNKPVIYVGSKTGRDGIHGASMASASFDEKIEEKKPTVQVGDPFTEKLLLEACLELMAGDSIIAIQDMGAAGLTSSSIE
;
A
#
# COMPACT_ATOMS: atom_id res chain seq x y z
N MET A 1 -2.03 -2.32 3.19
CA MET A 1 -2.50 -2.01 4.56
C MET A 1 -3.82 -1.27 4.56
N ARG A 2 -4.01 -0.29 3.68
CA ARG A 2 -5.29 0.45 3.55
C ARG A 2 -6.47 -0.48 3.33
N ASP A 3 -6.39 -1.43 2.40
CA ASP A 3 -7.42 -2.45 2.17
C ASP A 3 -7.83 -3.19 3.46
N VAL A 4 -6.90 -3.37 4.38
CA VAL A 4 -7.16 -4.07 5.64
C VAL A 4 -7.96 -3.20 6.60
N PHE A 5 -7.57 -1.95 6.81
CA PHE A 5 -8.32 -1.12 7.76
C PHE A 5 -9.62 -0.56 7.21
N THR A 6 -9.76 -0.40 5.88
CA THR A 6 -11.06 -0.03 5.29
C THR A 6 -12.11 -1.13 5.41
N MET A 7 -11.70 -2.37 5.65
CA MET A 7 -12.61 -3.46 6.06
C MET A 7 -12.99 -3.44 7.55
N GLY A 8 -12.53 -2.47 8.32
CA GLY A 8 -12.70 -2.42 9.77
C GLY A 8 -11.71 -3.26 10.56
N ALA A 9 -10.73 -3.86 9.89
CA ALA A 9 -9.72 -4.69 10.52
C ALA A 9 -8.52 -3.86 10.99
N ARG A 10 -8.13 -4.00 12.26
CA ARG A 10 -6.89 -3.39 12.75
C ARG A 10 -5.68 -4.16 12.26
N PRO A 11 -4.79 -3.54 11.47
CA PRO A 11 -3.52 -4.17 11.09
C PRO A 11 -2.67 -4.50 12.32
N ILE A 12 -2.11 -5.71 12.37
CA ILE A 12 -1.32 -6.19 13.51
C ILE A 12 0.05 -6.71 13.13
N ALA A 13 0.22 -7.17 11.89
CA ALA A 13 1.48 -7.75 11.42
C ALA A 13 1.62 -7.68 9.91
N ASN A 14 2.86 -7.61 9.45
CA ASN A 14 3.24 -7.77 8.05
C ASN A 14 4.12 -9.01 7.85
N LEU A 15 4.00 -9.63 6.69
CA LEU A 15 4.90 -10.66 6.18
C LEU A 15 5.29 -10.29 4.76
N ASN A 16 6.56 -10.50 4.40
CA ASN A 16 7.05 -10.09 3.09
C ASN A 16 7.71 -11.25 2.36
N SER A 17 7.48 -11.34 1.05
CA SER A 17 8.24 -12.22 0.15
C SER A 17 9.03 -11.32 -0.80
N ILE A 18 10.34 -11.27 -0.63
CA ILE A 18 11.22 -10.35 -1.34
C ILE A 18 12.29 -11.10 -2.13
N HIS A 19 12.44 -10.71 -3.40
CA HIS A 19 13.29 -11.39 -4.35
C HIS A 19 14.27 -10.40 -4.96
N PHE A 20 15.55 -10.68 -4.82
CA PHE A 20 16.65 -9.84 -5.29
C PHE A 20 17.47 -10.55 -6.35
N GLY A 21 18.19 -9.77 -7.16
CA GLY A 21 19.20 -10.27 -8.05
C GLY A 21 20.34 -10.98 -7.33
N SER A 22 21.21 -11.62 -8.09
CA SER A 22 22.43 -12.27 -7.57
C SER A 22 23.15 -11.33 -6.59
N SER A 23 23.66 -11.89 -5.49
CA SER A 23 24.47 -11.15 -4.50
C SER A 23 25.72 -10.49 -5.12
N GLN A 24 26.21 -11.00 -6.25
CA GLN A 24 27.34 -10.46 -7.00
C GLN A 24 26.94 -9.32 -7.94
N HIS A 25 25.64 -9.10 -8.20
CA HIS A 25 25.21 -8.04 -9.09
C HIS A 25 25.35 -6.66 -8.44
N LYS A 26 25.95 -5.72 -9.17
CA LYS A 26 26.34 -4.38 -8.67
C LYS A 26 25.23 -3.57 -7.98
N LYS A 27 23.97 -3.76 -8.39
CA LYS A 27 22.82 -3.01 -7.83
C LYS A 27 22.18 -3.69 -6.62
N THR A 28 22.38 -5.00 -6.41
CA THR A 28 21.64 -5.78 -5.42
C THR A 28 21.77 -5.23 -4.01
N LYS A 29 22.99 -4.86 -3.57
CA LYS A 29 23.23 -4.30 -2.23
C LYS A 29 22.45 -3.00 -1.98
N ASN A 30 22.41 -2.11 -2.97
CA ASN A 30 21.71 -0.84 -2.84
C ASN A 30 20.19 -1.04 -2.84
N LEU A 31 19.68 -1.91 -3.70
CA LEU A 31 18.26 -2.26 -3.76
C LEU A 31 17.81 -2.92 -2.45
N LEU A 32 18.58 -3.87 -1.92
CA LEU A 32 18.29 -4.49 -0.63
C LEU A 32 18.21 -3.46 0.49
N ARG A 33 19.18 -2.54 0.58
CA ARG A 33 19.18 -1.47 1.58
C ARG A 33 17.93 -0.59 1.44
N GLY A 34 17.56 -0.20 0.22
CA GLY A 34 16.38 0.62 -0.05
C GLY A 34 15.09 -0.08 0.37
N VAL A 35 14.93 -1.35 0.04
CA VAL A 35 13.74 -2.14 0.42
C VAL A 35 13.63 -2.29 1.94
N VAL A 36 14.73 -2.66 2.61
CA VAL A 36 14.73 -2.80 4.08
C VAL A 36 14.43 -1.48 4.76
N HIS A 37 15.00 -0.38 4.27
CA HIS A 37 14.73 0.95 4.80
C HIS A 37 13.25 1.37 4.61
N GLY A 38 12.69 1.12 3.42
CA GLY A 38 11.29 1.42 3.13
C GLY A 38 10.32 0.60 3.99
N ILE A 39 10.53 -0.71 4.08
CA ILE A 39 9.72 -1.61 4.91
C ILE A 39 9.80 -1.20 6.39
N GLY A 40 11.01 -0.98 6.90
CA GLY A 40 11.22 -0.60 8.30
C GLY A 40 10.66 0.77 8.64
N GLY A 41 10.90 1.77 7.79
CA GLY A 41 10.37 3.13 7.98
C GLY A 41 8.85 3.17 7.99
N TYR A 42 8.22 2.50 7.05
CA TYR A 42 6.76 2.39 6.98
C TYR A 42 6.20 1.64 8.19
N GLY A 43 6.72 0.45 8.49
CA GLY A 43 6.24 -0.38 9.61
C GLY A 43 6.40 0.32 10.96
N ASN A 44 7.51 1.00 11.19
CA ASN A 44 7.75 1.78 12.42
C ASN A 44 6.76 2.94 12.56
N CYS A 45 6.49 3.67 11.48
CA CYS A 45 5.55 4.78 11.51
C CYS A 45 4.11 4.31 11.76
N MET A 46 3.70 3.22 11.10
CA MET A 46 2.38 2.62 11.27
C MET A 46 2.23 1.88 12.61
N GLY A 47 3.33 1.53 13.27
CA GLY A 47 3.32 0.71 14.47
C GLY A 47 2.94 -0.75 14.20
N VAL A 48 3.23 -1.27 13.00
CA VAL A 48 2.90 -2.64 12.59
C VAL A 48 4.19 -3.39 12.24
N PRO A 49 4.58 -4.41 13.02
CA PRO A 49 5.82 -5.13 12.82
C PRO A 49 5.78 -6.05 11.59
N THR A 50 6.91 -6.24 10.93
CA THR A 50 7.14 -7.36 10.02
C THR A 50 7.60 -8.55 10.85
N ILE A 51 6.78 -9.59 10.94
CA ILE A 51 7.01 -10.76 11.83
C ILE A 51 7.58 -11.97 11.12
N GLY A 52 7.66 -11.94 9.79
CA GLY A 52 8.16 -13.08 9.02
C GLY A 52 8.17 -12.80 7.52
N GLY A 53 8.48 -13.84 6.78
CA GLY A 53 8.54 -13.80 5.33
C GLY A 53 9.70 -14.61 4.77
N GLN A 54 10.04 -14.35 3.52
CA GLN A 54 11.18 -14.99 2.87
C GLN A 54 11.97 -13.97 2.05
N THR A 55 13.26 -14.25 1.90
CA THR A 55 14.15 -13.49 1.00
C THR A 55 14.87 -14.47 0.10
N SER A 56 14.86 -14.24 -1.19
CA SER A 56 15.57 -15.05 -2.16
C SER A 56 16.46 -14.20 -3.06
N PHE A 57 17.50 -14.84 -3.59
CA PHE A 57 18.47 -14.23 -4.51
C PHE A 57 18.58 -15.10 -5.76
N ASP A 58 18.20 -14.55 -6.90
CA ASP A 58 18.33 -15.22 -8.18
C ASP A 58 18.70 -14.20 -9.28
N LYS A 59 19.56 -14.61 -10.21
CA LYS A 59 20.03 -13.73 -11.30
C LYS A 59 18.92 -13.22 -12.22
N SER A 60 17.76 -13.89 -12.27
CA SER A 60 16.58 -13.44 -13.02
C SER A 60 16.03 -12.12 -12.50
N TYR A 61 16.30 -11.77 -11.23
CA TYR A 61 15.91 -10.49 -10.62
C TYR A 61 17.02 -9.42 -10.66
N ASN A 62 18.08 -9.61 -11.46
CA ASN A 62 19.15 -8.62 -11.57
C ASN A 62 18.62 -7.27 -12.07
N GLY A 63 18.67 -6.26 -11.20
CA GLY A 63 18.20 -4.90 -11.51
C GLY A 63 16.68 -4.70 -11.49
N ASN A 64 15.90 -5.78 -11.43
CA ASN A 64 14.43 -5.75 -11.35
C ASN A 64 13.96 -6.67 -10.22
N ILE A 65 13.90 -6.12 -9.03
CA ILE A 65 13.50 -6.83 -7.80
C ILE A 65 11.98 -7.00 -7.70
N LEU A 66 11.56 -7.98 -6.91
CA LEU A 66 10.15 -8.17 -6.59
C LEU A 66 9.94 -8.08 -5.07
N VAL A 67 8.98 -7.26 -4.66
CA VAL A 67 8.58 -7.11 -3.26
C VAL A 67 7.08 -7.38 -3.16
N ASN A 68 6.73 -8.47 -2.48
CA ASN A 68 5.36 -8.77 -2.11
C ASN A 68 5.20 -8.54 -0.60
N ALA A 69 4.20 -7.76 -0.23
CA ALA A 69 3.86 -7.51 1.16
C ALA A 69 2.46 -8.04 1.47
N MET A 70 2.33 -8.75 2.58
CA MET A 70 1.06 -9.20 3.12
C MET A 70 0.84 -8.52 4.46
N THR A 71 -0.35 -7.96 4.67
CA THR A 71 -0.75 -7.39 5.96
C THR A 71 -1.85 -8.24 6.57
N LEU A 72 -1.69 -8.58 7.84
CA LEU A 72 -2.71 -9.24 8.65
C LEU A 72 -3.43 -8.21 9.52
N GLY A 73 -4.75 -8.33 9.60
CA GLY A 73 -5.56 -7.52 10.48
C GLY A 73 -6.54 -8.35 11.29
N LEU A 74 -7.00 -7.80 12.40
CA LEU A 74 -8.02 -8.41 13.25
C LEU A 74 -9.31 -7.59 13.19
N VAL A 75 -10.43 -8.28 12.99
CA VAL A 75 -11.77 -7.70 12.99
C VAL A 75 -12.76 -8.66 13.64
N LYS A 76 -13.76 -8.13 14.32
CA LYS A 76 -14.89 -8.94 14.79
C LYS A 76 -15.77 -9.33 13.59
N LYS A 77 -16.17 -10.60 13.50
CA LYS A 77 -16.97 -11.13 12.37
C LYS A 77 -18.20 -10.26 12.04
N ASN A 78 -18.85 -9.71 13.04
CA ASN A 78 -20.04 -8.86 12.88
C ASN A 78 -19.73 -7.35 12.68
N LYS A 79 -18.46 -6.98 12.53
CA LYS A 79 -17.97 -5.61 12.34
C LYS A 79 -17.14 -5.46 11.06
N ILE A 80 -17.28 -6.38 10.12
CA ILE A 80 -16.64 -6.27 8.82
C ILE A 80 -17.39 -5.21 8.01
N PHE A 81 -16.66 -4.21 7.54
CA PHE A 81 -17.14 -3.23 6.58
C PHE A 81 -16.96 -3.76 5.16
N TYR A 82 -17.98 -3.58 4.36
CA TYR A 82 -17.95 -3.88 2.93
C TYR A 82 -18.02 -2.59 2.14
N SER A 83 -17.21 -2.49 1.09
CA SER A 83 -17.36 -1.47 0.08
C SER A 83 -18.69 -1.67 -0.62
N LYS A 84 -19.46 -0.60 -0.77
CA LYS A 84 -20.74 -0.61 -1.49
C LYS A 84 -21.19 0.79 -1.88
N ALA A 85 -21.69 0.94 -3.07
CA ALA A 85 -22.38 2.15 -3.50
C ALA A 85 -23.79 2.20 -2.85
N ALA A 86 -23.89 2.81 -1.68
CA ALA A 86 -25.13 2.90 -0.89
C ALA A 86 -25.32 4.31 -0.30
N GLY A 87 -26.54 4.63 0.10
CA GLY A 87 -26.86 5.93 0.69
C GLY A 87 -27.19 6.99 -0.35
N LEU A 88 -28.29 6.79 -1.08
CA LEU A 88 -28.78 7.78 -2.05
C LEU A 88 -28.82 9.19 -1.43
N ASN A 89 -28.29 10.18 -2.14
CA ASN A 89 -28.15 11.58 -1.71
C ASN A 89 -27.26 11.81 -0.47
N LYS A 90 -26.49 10.82 -0.05
CA LYS A 90 -25.48 11.01 1.00
C LYS A 90 -24.17 11.54 0.39
N PRO A 91 -23.41 12.36 1.12
CA PRO A 91 -22.14 12.88 0.63
C PRO A 91 -21.10 11.76 0.53
N VAL A 92 -20.27 11.83 -0.52
CA VAL A 92 -19.03 11.07 -0.62
C VAL A 92 -17.89 11.97 -0.17
N ILE A 93 -17.09 11.51 0.78
CA ILE A 93 -16.03 12.29 1.39
C ILE A 93 -14.68 11.67 1.03
N TYR A 94 -13.82 12.46 0.40
CA TYR A 94 -12.42 12.10 0.17
C TYR A 94 -11.58 12.52 1.36
N VAL A 95 -10.81 11.58 1.92
CA VAL A 95 -10.00 11.79 3.12
C VAL A 95 -8.59 11.26 2.90
N GLY A 96 -7.57 12.02 3.27
CA GLY A 96 -6.18 11.61 3.18
C GLY A 96 -5.22 12.77 2.89
N SER A 97 -3.97 12.44 2.61
CA SER A 97 -2.95 13.40 2.22
C SER A 97 -3.26 14.05 0.88
N LYS A 98 -2.77 15.28 0.69
CA LYS A 98 -2.78 15.91 -0.63
C LYS A 98 -1.94 15.07 -1.59
N THR A 99 -2.50 14.76 -2.75
CA THR A 99 -1.78 14.09 -3.82
C THR A 99 -1.16 15.11 -4.77
N GLY A 100 0.11 14.88 -5.18
CA GLY A 100 0.77 15.61 -6.24
C GLY A 100 0.59 14.93 -7.59
N ARG A 101 1.47 15.27 -8.53
CA ARG A 101 1.54 14.61 -9.85
C ARG A 101 2.43 13.36 -9.85
N ASP A 102 3.13 13.11 -8.76
CA ASP A 102 3.90 11.89 -8.52
C ASP A 102 2.95 10.67 -8.49
N GLY A 103 3.37 9.60 -9.14
CA GLY A 103 2.58 8.37 -9.23
C GLY A 103 1.42 8.37 -10.22
N ILE A 104 1.25 9.43 -11.03
CA ILE A 104 0.12 9.58 -11.97
C ILE A 104 -0.02 8.43 -12.99
N HIS A 105 1.08 7.76 -13.32
CA HIS A 105 1.14 6.60 -14.21
C HIS A 105 1.60 5.32 -13.49
N GLY A 106 1.52 5.28 -12.15
CA GLY A 106 2.02 4.16 -11.36
C GLY A 106 1.38 2.81 -11.73
N ALA A 107 0.09 2.77 -11.97
CA ALA A 107 -0.61 1.57 -12.40
C ALA A 107 -0.16 1.09 -13.80
N SER A 108 0.04 2.01 -14.73
CA SER A 108 0.54 1.70 -16.08
C SER A 108 1.98 1.19 -16.04
N MET A 109 2.81 1.73 -15.15
CA MET A 109 4.19 1.26 -14.95
C MET A 109 4.23 -0.16 -14.39
N ALA A 110 3.33 -0.51 -13.48
CA ALA A 110 3.24 -1.87 -12.92
C ALA A 110 2.83 -2.92 -13.97
N SER A 111 2.13 -2.50 -15.03
CA SER A 111 1.65 -3.37 -16.12
C SER A 111 2.57 -3.38 -17.34
N ALA A 112 3.56 -2.50 -17.41
CA ALA A 112 4.47 -2.39 -18.56
C ALA A 112 5.71 -3.25 -18.38
N SER A 113 6.26 -3.78 -19.49
CA SER A 113 7.60 -4.34 -19.50
C SER A 113 8.63 -3.24 -19.21
N PHE A 114 9.62 -3.59 -18.38
CA PHE A 114 10.67 -2.66 -17.96
C PHE A 114 11.66 -2.45 -19.10
N ASP A 115 11.63 -1.28 -19.73
CA ASP A 115 12.63 -0.81 -20.67
C ASP A 115 13.71 0.01 -19.95
N GLU A 116 14.91 0.12 -20.57
CA GLU A 116 16.08 0.84 -20.02
C GLU A 116 15.86 2.35 -19.79
N LYS A 117 14.74 2.93 -20.27
CA LYS A 117 14.38 4.34 -20.12
C LYS A 117 13.67 4.69 -18.81
N ILE A 118 14.02 3.99 -17.72
CA ILE A 118 13.39 4.17 -16.39
C ILE A 118 13.60 5.59 -15.83
N GLU A 119 14.68 6.29 -16.21
CA GLU A 119 14.96 7.63 -15.68
C GLU A 119 13.95 8.71 -16.12
N GLU A 120 13.33 8.56 -17.28
CA GLU A 120 12.28 9.44 -17.75
C GLU A 120 10.93 9.22 -17.05
N LYS A 121 10.78 8.09 -16.31
CA LYS A 121 9.55 7.68 -15.64
C LYS A 121 9.51 7.99 -14.14
N LYS A 122 10.44 8.79 -13.62
CA LYS A 122 10.47 9.21 -12.20
C LYS A 122 9.15 9.82 -11.68
N PRO A 123 8.37 10.55 -12.52
CA PRO A 123 7.06 11.05 -12.08
C PRO A 123 6.03 9.97 -11.75
N THR A 124 6.29 8.71 -12.09
CA THR A 124 5.39 7.58 -11.83
C THR A 124 5.56 6.95 -10.45
N VAL A 125 6.62 7.32 -9.74
CA VAL A 125 6.88 6.82 -8.37
C VAL A 125 6.07 7.63 -7.38
N GLN A 126 5.19 6.96 -6.66
CA GLN A 126 4.40 7.58 -5.60
C GLN A 126 5.26 7.78 -4.34
N VAL A 127 5.23 8.98 -3.78
CA VAL A 127 5.83 9.28 -2.47
C VAL A 127 4.81 8.95 -1.39
N GLY A 128 5.17 8.02 -0.50
CA GLY A 128 4.33 7.62 0.63
C GLY A 128 4.43 8.61 1.79
N ASP A 129 3.32 8.83 2.50
CA ASP A 129 3.26 9.57 3.75
C ASP A 129 2.69 8.65 4.85
N PRO A 130 3.54 7.79 5.44
CA PRO A 130 3.08 6.83 6.44
C PRO A 130 2.60 7.47 7.74
N PHE A 131 3.03 8.70 8.04
CA PHE A 131 2.54 9.43 9.22
C PHE A 131 1.07 9.83 9.06
N THR A 132 0.72 10.48 7.96
CA THR A 132 -0.68 10.82 7.68
C THR A 132 -1.53 9.57 7.50
N GLU A 133 -0.98 8.51 6.90
CA GLU A 133 -1.68 7.22 6.78
C GLU A 133 -1.95 6.59 8.15
N LYS A 134 -1.04 6.72 9.11
CA LYS A 134 -1.27 6.27 10.50
C LYS A 134 -2.43 7.01 11.15
N LEU A 135 -2.48 8.33 11.02
CA LEU A 135 -3.59 9.14 11.54
C LEU A 135 -4.91 8.74 10.88
N LEU A 136 -4.89 8.52 9.58
CA LEU A 136 -6.05 8.09 8.80
C LEU A 136 -6.56 6.72 9.27
N LEU A 137 -5.65 5.77 9.50
CA LEU A 137 -5.99 4.45 10.03
C LEU A 137 -6.76 4.53 11.35
N GLU A 138 -6.24 5.29 12.31
CA GLU A 138 -6.89 5.42 13.62
C GLU A 138 -8.25 6.11 13.51
N ALA A 139 -8.34 7.20 12.74
CA ALA A 139 -9.59 7.92 12.52
C ALA A 139 -10.64 7.05 11.80
N CYS A 140 -10.25 6.28 10.78
CA CYS A 140 -11.17 5.40 10.07
C CYS A 140 -11.69 4.27 10.96
N LEU A 141 -10.82 3.65 11.76
CA LEU A 141 -11.25 2.60 12.68
C LEU A 141 -12.19 3.13 13.77
N GLU A 142 -11.98 4.35 14.25
CA GLU A 142 -12.86 5.01 15.20
C GLU A 142 -14.23 5.33 14.57
N LEU A 143 -14.26 5.88 13.36
CA LEU A 143 -15.51 6.14 12.62
C LEU A 143 -16.29 4.85 12.36
N MET A 144 -15.63 3.77 11.99
CA MET A 144 -16.26 2.46 11.73
C MET A 144 -16.75 1.76 12.99
N ALA A 145 -16.29 2.16 14.18
CA ALA A 145 -16.80 1.63 15.44
C ALA A 145 -18.22 2.12 15.74
N GLY A 146 -18.60 3.30 15.22
CA GLY A 146 -19.94 3.89 15.30
C GLY A 146 -20.78 3.62 14.05
N ASP A 147 -21.88 4.38 13.94
CA ASP A 147 -22.83 4.30 12.82
C ASP A 147 -22.75 5.54 11.89
N SER A 148 -21.61 6.23 11.92
CA SER A 148 -21.41 7.51 11.23
C SER A 148 -21.21 7.37 9.72
N ILE A 149 -20.75 6.21 9.25
CA ILE A 149 -20.46 5.95 7.84
C ILE A 149 -21.18 4.69 7.34
N ILE A 150 -21.54 4.72 6.06
CA ILE A 150 -22.28 3.62 5.41
C ILE A 150 -21.32 2.64 4.74
N ALA A 151 -20.30 3.18 4.08
CA ALA A 151 -19.29 2.42 3.35
C ALA A 151 -17.97 3.20 3.34
N ILE A 152 -16.89 2.50 3.10
CA ILE A 152 -15.56 3.06 2.98
C ILE A 152 -14.77 2.22 1.97
N GLN A 153 -13.97 2.89 1.14
CA GLN A 153 -13.10 2.24 0.17
C GLN A 153 -11.75 2.96 0.14
N ASP A 154 -10.67 2.22 0.03
CA ASP A 154 -9.37 2.84 -0.22
C ASP A 154 -9.26 3.28 -1.68
N MET A 155 -8.47 4.31 -1.92
CA MET A 155 -8.18 4.77 -3.26
C MET A 155 -6.91 4.09 -3.78
N GLY A 156 -7.07 3.00 -4.50
CA GLY A 156 -5.98 2.23 -5.10
C GLY A 156 -5.43 2.84 -6.39
N ALA A 157 -4.73 2.02 -7.17
CA ALA A 157 -4.01 2.43 -8.37
C ALA A 157 -4.90 3.01 -9.49
N ALA A 158 -6.16 2.59 -9.59
CA ALA A 158 -7.14 3.12 -10.54
C ALA A 158 -7.78 4.45 -10.08
N GLY A 159 -7.40 4.96 -8.92
CA GLY A 159 -7.77 6.27 -8.41
C GLY A 159 -9.26 6.42 -8.08
N LEU A 160 -9.75 7.65 -8.18
CA LEU A 160 -11.11 8.01 -7.76
C LEU A 160 -12.19 7.27 -8.56
N THR A 161 -11.95 6.97 -9.82
CA THR A 161 -12.94 6.28 -10.66
C THR A 161 -13.28 4.91 -10.10
N SER A 162 -12.29 4.09 -9.76
CA SER A 162 -12.51 2.77 -9.17
C SER A 162 -13.17 2.90 -7.80
N SER A 163 -12.57 3.65 -6.90
CA SER A 163 -13.04 3.76 -5.51
C SER A 163 -14.43 4.41 -5.34
N SER A 164 -14.94 5.12 -6.35
CA SER A 164 -16.27 5.70 -6.30
C SER A 164 -17.37 4.82 -6.92
N ILE A 165 -16.99 3.78 -7.66
CA ILE A 165 -17.92 2.85 -8.32
C ILE A 165 -18.08 1.56 -7.52
N GLU A 166 -17.00 1.08 -6.93
CA GLU A 166 -16.99 -0.10 -6.06
C GLU A 166 -17.71 0.15 -4.74
#